data_2ad55fdbab6b574dfbf890030eb58e1f
#
_entry.id   2ad55fdbab6b574dfbf890030eb58e1f
#
_cell.length_a   1.000
_cell.length_b   1.000
_cell.length_c   1.000
_cell.angle_alpha   90.00
_cell.angle_beta   90.00
_cell.angle_gamma   90.00
#
_symmetry.space_group_name_H-M   'P 1'
#
loop_
_entity.id
_entity.type
_entity.pdbx_description
1 polymer ?
#
loop_
_entity_poly.entity_id
_entity_poly.type
_entity_poly.pdbx_seq_one_letter_code
_entity_poly.pdbx_strand_id
1 'polypeptide(L)'
;MELRHVEHVHLAHAVKSPLLALLFVVLALRLLAGALLPLSADEAYYWLWARHLSAGYFDHPPAIAWLVRTGTIVFGQTDFGVRIGGILLSFLATAAIWDSARILLGNKKAGLLAALVFNLTLMATVETLAATPDAPQIVFAALFFWTLARLTASDDGRWWLAAGVAAGFGLLSKYSTLFLGTGALVWLIACPPQRRWLLSPWPYLGGVLALLIFTPNLMWNAQHGWATFAFQFGRIEGSHFTLKYLFEFLGAQALLATPFILAFGLLGLSAVRWNDKSSALLGALLWPSILYFLYHALHDRVQGNWPCYLYPVLAVAAAAAWQRADWSGWRKPVALWSARLAVPVAVVLLVVGYGQALLGVVPMGRKDPLARLLAIGLPEVVQQIDGLRRATGAETLVTTDYASTGWFAFYSPFTIVSFGEDYRWPNSPAADSAVFRAPALYVAEDRRDLHTRLASCFEQVQPLARIDRRRKGVAIAHYAVYRLSGPKLPACGRMP
;
A
#
# COMPACT_ATOMS: atom_id res chain seq x y z
N MET A 1 12.03 47.13 -4.30
CA MET A 1 10.96 46.86 -5.29
C MET A 1 11.35 45.81 -6.32
N GLU A 2 12.60 45.39 -6.40
CA GLU A 2 13.13 44.41 -7.38
C GLU A 2 13.00 42.92 -6.99
N LEU A 3 12.93 42.60 -5.71
CA LEU A 3 12.88 41.19 -5.27
C LEU A 3 11.57 40.48 -5.53
N ARG A 4 10.43 41.19 -5.66
CA ARG A 4 9.14 40.55 -5.98
C ARG A 4 8.99 40.19 -7.46
N HIS A 5 9.72 40.85 -8.37
CA HIS A 5 9.63 40.54 -9.80
C HIS A 5 10.40 39.27 -10.19
N VAL A 6 11.44 38.91 -9.45
CA VAL A 6 12.27 37.73 -9.74
C VAL A 6 11.53 36.43 -9.37
N GLU A 7 10.77 36.42 -8.27
CA GLU A 7 10.01 35.21 -7.87
C GLU A 7 8.85 34.90 -8.81
N HIS A 8 8.12 35.92 -9.29
CA HIS A 8 7.03 35.71 -10.23
C HIS A 8 7.49 35.22 -11.61
N VAL A 9 8.67 35.64 -12.06
CA VAL A 9 9.25 35.17 -13.34
C VAL A 9 9.70 33.71 -13.25
N HIS A 10 10.22 33.25 -12.11
CA HIS A 10 10.61 31.85 -11.92
C HIS A 10 9.43 30.90 -11.81
N LEU A 11 8.32 31.28 -11.18
CA LEU A 11 7.09 30.48 -11.11
C LEU A 11 6.41 30.40 -12.49
N ALA A 12 6.37 31.49 -13.25
CA ALA A 12 5.79 31.50 -14.60
C ALA A 12 6.59 30.65 -15.61
N HIS A 13 7.91 30.51 -15.45
CA HIS A 13 8.73 29.60 -16.27
C HIS A 13 8.65 28.13 -15.80
N ALA A 14 8.40 27.85 -14.52
CA ALA A 14 8.24 26.48 -14.00
C ALA A 14 6.97 25.81 -14.56
N VAL A 15 5.89 26.56 -14.70
CA VAL A 15 4.58 26.06 -15.24
C VAL A 15 4.64 25.71 -16.72
N LYS A 16 5.67 26.16 -17.47
CA LYS A 16 5.84 25.85 -18.90
C LYS A 16 6.52 24.54 -19.21
N SER A 17 7.00 23.77 -18.22
CA SER A 17 7.59 22.46 -18.45
C SER A 17 6.49 21.39 -18.65
N PRO A 18 6.45 20.69 -19.81
CA PRO A 18 5.46 19.65 -20.06
C PRO A 18 5.55 18.48 -19.06
N LEU A 19 6.74 18.21 -18.53
CA LEU A 19 6.94 17.18 -17.51
C LEU A 19 6.30 17.57 -16.16
N LEU A 20 6.38 18.86 -15.80
CA LEU A 20 5.74 19.38 -14.59
C LEU A 20 4.21 19.36 -14.73
N ALA A 21 3.71 19.76 -15.90
CA ALA A 21 2.27 19.68 -16.19
C ALA A 21 1.75 18.24 -16.11
N LEU A 22 2.49 17.27 -16.69
CA LEU A 22 2.13 15.86 -16.60
C LEU A 22 2.13 15.35 -15.15
N LEU A 23 3.12 15.76 -14.33
CA LEU A 23 3.14 15.41 -12.91
C LEU A 23 1.90 15.93 -12.18
N PHE A 24 1.51 17.18 -12.40
CA PHE A 24 0.28 17.74 -11.80
C PHE A 24 -0.97 17.00 -12.26
N VAL A 25 -1.07 16.64 -13.55
CA VAL A 25 -2.19 15.86 -14.07
C VAL A 25 -2.29 14.51 -13.38
N VAL A 26 -1.18 13.78 -13.23
CA VAL A 26 -1.17 12.47 -12.56
C VAL A 26 -1.59 12.58 -11.09
N LEU A 27 -1.11 13.61 -10.38
CA LEU A 27 -1.50 13.86 -8.99
C LEU A 27 -2.98 14.25 -8.86
N ALA A 28 -3.50 15.07 -9.78
CA ALA A 28 -4.91 15.45 -9.81
C ALA A 28 -5.83 14.26 -10.14
N LEU A 29 -5.41 13.39 -11.08
CA LEU A 29 -6.14 12.14 -11.38
C LEU A 29 -6.21 11.22 -10.17
N ARG A 30 -5.17 11.18 -9.33
CA ARG A 30 -5.18 10.40 -8.09
C ARG A 30 -6.22 10.92 -7.08
N LEU A 31 -6.34 12.25 -6.92
CA LEU A 31 -7.39 12.86 -6.09
C LEU A 31 -8.79 12.52 -6.62
N LEU A 32 -8.99 12.64 -7.93
CA LEU A 32 -10.26 12.33 -8.58
C LEU A 32 -10.62 10.84 -8.42
N ALA A 33 -9.68 9.94 -8.66
CA ALA A 33 -9.89 8.50 -8.49
C ALA A 33 -10.19 8.15 -7.02
N GLY A 34 -9.55 8.84 -6.05
CA GLY A 34 -9.83 8.69 -4.63
C GLY A 34 -11.28 8.98 -4.26
N ALA A 35 -11.91 9.93 -4.97
CA ALA A 35 -13.30 10.31 -4.75
C ALA A 35 -14.32 9.43 -5.52
N LEU A 36 -13.93 8.88 -6.68
CA LEU A 36 -14.85 8.20 -7.58
C LEU A 36 -14.85 6.69 -7.49
N LEU A 37 -13.76 6.08 -7.04
CA LEU A 37 -13.65 4.63 -6.95
C LEU A 37 -14.19 4.12 -5.60
N PRO A 38 -15.03 3.08 -5.57
CA PRO A 38 -15.44 2.45 -4.32
C PRO A 38 -14.24 1.75 -3.64
N LEU A 39 -14.31 1.54 -2.32
CA LEU A 39 -13.23 0.92 -1.55
C LEU A 39 -12.94 -0.51 -2.02
N SER A 40 -11.68 -0.89 -1.93
CA SER A 40 -11.28 -2.30 -1.92
C SER A 40 -11.68 -2.97 -0.61
N ALA A 41 -11.66 -4.30 -0.59
CA ALA A 41 -11.92 -5.08 0.61
C ALA A 41 -10.95 -4.73 1.75
N ASP A 42 -9.66 -4.58 1.41
CA ASP A 42 -8.62 -4.24 2.38
C ASP A 42 -8.82 -2.83 2.96
N GLU A 43 -9.20 -1.84 2.13
CA GLU A 43 -9.48 -0.48 2.60
C GLU A 43 -10.65 -0.45 3.59
N ALA A 44 -11.72 -1.17 3.28
CA ALA A 44 -12.87 -1.29 4.17
C ALA A 44 -12.52 -2.01 5.49
N TYR A 45 -11.62 -2.99 5.43
CA TYR A 45 -11.07 -3.66 6.61
C TYR A 45 -10.23 -2.71 7.48
N TYR A 46 -9.32 -1.92 6.88
CA TYR A 46 -8.52 -0.94 7.63
C TYR A 46 -9.36 0.26 8.12
N TRP A 47 -10.48 0.56 7.46
CA TRP A 47 -11.45 1.51 7.99
C TRP A 47 -12.10 1.01 9.29
N LEU A 48 -12.40 -0.28 9.42
CA LEU A 48 -12.86 -0.85 10.69
C LEU A 48 -11.81 -0.70 11.81
N TRP A 49 -10.51 -0.88 11.49
CA TRP A 49 -9.45 -0.59 12.46
C TRP A 49 -9.44 0.87 12.92
N ALA A 50 -9.71 1.80 12.01
CA ALA A 50 -9.77 3.22 12.32
C ALA A 50 -10.93 3.58 13.26
N ARG A 51 -11.93 2.72 13.42
CA ARG A 51 -13.01 2.88 14.42
C ARG A 51 -12.57 2.45 15.82
N HIS A 52 -11.62 1.51 15.91
CA HIS A 52 -11.10 0.95 17.15
C HIS A 52 -9.57 1.12 17.21
N LEU A 53 -9.12 2.39 17.44
CA LEU A 53 -7.70 2.71 17.41
C LEU A 53 -6.91 1.92 18.47
N SER A 54 -5.82 1.32 18.05
CA SER A 54 -4.92 0.53 18.87
C SER A 54 -3.46 0.77 18.45
N ALA A 55 -2.51 0.29 19.24
CA ALA A 55 -1.09 0.33 18.90
C ALA A 55 -0.65 -0.84 18.01
N GLY A 56 -1.56 -1.77 17.68
CA GLY A 56 -1.32 -2.89 16.78
C GLY A 56 -2.61 -3.60 16.39
N TYR A 57 -2.52 -4.39 15.33
CA TYR A 57 -3.61 -5.22 14.81
C TYR A 57 -3.03 -6.56 14.37
N PHE A 58 -3.91 -7.53 14.07
CA PHE A 58 -3.49 -8.88 13.72
C PHE A 58 -2.55 -8.92 12.50
N ASP A 59 -2.93 -8.23 11.42
CA ASP A 59 -2.19 -8.32 10.14
C ASP A 59 -0.99 -7.36 10.06
N HIS A 60 -1.12 -6.13 10.61
CA HIS A 60 -0.15 -5.05 10.41
C HIS A 60 -0.05 -4.09 11.60
N PRO A 61 1.03 -3.28 11.67
CA PRO A 61 1.15 -2.15 12.58
C PRO A 61 0.09 -1.05 12.35
N PRO A 62 -0.05 -0.06 13.27
CA PRO A 62 -1.23 0.78 13.36
C PRO A 62 -1.30 2.00 12.43
N ALA A 63 -0.23 2.38 11.73
CA ALA A 63 -0.18 3.67 11.02
C ALA A 63 -1.32 3.87 10.01
N ILE A 64 -1.75 2.79 9.33
CA ILE A 64 -2.87 2.89 8.39
C ILE A 64 -4.20 3.24 9.08
N ALA A 65 -4.46 2.68 10.26
CA ALA A 65 -5.67 2.98 11.02
C ALA A 65 -5.70 4.46 11.46
N TRP A 66 -4.56 5.00 11.91
CA TRP A 66 -4.44 6.40 12.28
C TRP A 66 -4.65 7.33 11.08
N LEU A 67 -4.09 6.96 9.92
CA LEU A 67 -4.20 7.74 8.69
C LEU A 67 -5.65 7.79 8.19
N VAL A 68 -6.33 6.64 8.15
CA VAL A 68 -7.75 6.53 7.78
C VAL A 68 -8.63 7.29 8.77
N ARG A 69 -8.36 7.17 10.09
CA ARG A 69 -9.11 7.92 11.11
C ARG A 69 -9.02 9.42 10.92
N THR A 70 -7.81 9.93 10.66
CA THR A 70 -7.60 11.37 10.42
C THR A 70 -8.39 11.84 9.21
N GLY A 71 -8.32 11.11 8.09
CA GLY A 71 -9.04 11.45 6.87
C GLY A 71 -10.57 11.41 7.05
N THR A 72 -11.09 10.39 7.74
CA THR A 72 -12.54 10.25 7.97
C THR A 72 -13.10 11.24 8.99
N ILE A 73 -12.31 11.75 9.93
CA ILE A 73 -12.72 12.86 10.81
C ILE A 73 -12.94 14.14 9.99
N VAL A 74 -12.07 14.42 9.03
CA VAL A 74 -12.10 15.68 8.27
C VAL A 74 -13.08 15.62 7.09
N PHE A 75 -13.10 14.50 6.36
CA PHE A 75 -13.86 14.35 5.10
C PHE A 75 -15.05 13.38 5.21
N GLY A 76 -15.42 12.97 6.43
CA GLY A 76 -16.53 12.05 6.69
C GLY A 76 -16.22 10.60 6.36
N GLN A 77 -17.20 9.73 6.64
CA GLN A 77 -17.15 8.28 6.36
C GLN A 77 -17.45 8.03 4.88
N THR A 78 -16.54 8.48 4.01
CA THR A 78 -16.65 8.40 2.54
C THR A 78 -15.43 7.69 1.97
N ASP A 79 -15.54 7.16 0.74
CA ASP A 79 -14.41 6.58 0.01
C ASP A 79 -13.21 7.53 -0.04
N PHE A 80 -13.49 8.82 -0.27
CA PHE A 80 -12.48 9.87 -0.27
C PHE A 80 -11.87 10.10 1.12
N GLY A 81 -12.70 10.15 2.17
CA GLY A 81 -12.25 10.32 3.55
C GLY A 81 -11.29 9.20 3.99
N VAL A 82 -11.53 7.96 3.56
CA VAL A 82 -10.64 6.83 3.83
C VAL A 82 -9.27 7.01 3.15
N ARG A 83 -9.21 7.57 1.94
CA ARG A 83 -8.02 7.63 1.08
C ARG A 83 -7.20 8.90 1.18
N ILE A 84 -7.83 10.03 1.53
CA ILE A 84 -7.20 11.35 1.42
C ILE A 84 -5.86 11.46 2.16
N GLY A 85 -5.74 10.81 3.31
CA GLY A 85 -4.49 10.80 4.07
C GLY A 85 -3.32 10.23 3.26
N GLY A 86 -3.49 9.06 2.63
CA GLY A 86 -2.48 8.44 1.76
C GLY A 86 -2.15 9.29 0.54
N ILE A 87 -3.19 9.88 -0.10
CA ILE A 87 -3.01 10.75 -1.26
C ILE A 87 -2.19 12.00 -0.90
N LEU A 88 -2.49 12.67 0.21
CA LEU A 88 -1.74 13.86 0.65
C LEU A 88 -0.29 13.50 1.01
N LEU A 89 -0.07 12.39 1.69
CA LEU A 89 1.26 11.90 1.99
C LEU A 89 2.06 11.57 0.72
N SER A 90 1.42 11.15 -0.38
CA SER A 90 2.10 10.90 -1.64
C SER A 90 2.72 12.16 -2.26
N PHE A 91 2.15 13.35 -1.99
CA PHE A 91 2.75 14.61 -2.41
C PHE A 91 4.03 14.90 -1.64
N LEU A 92 4.05 14.59 -0.34
CA LEU A 92 5.25 14.67 0.48
C LEU A 92 6.33 13.70 -0.01
N ALA A 93 5.98 12.44 -0.32
CA ALA A 93 6.90 11.48 -0.93
C ALA A 93 7.47 11.99 -2.25
N THR A 94 6.61 12.56 -3.12
CA THR A 94 7.02 13.16 -4.40
C THR A 94 8.03 14.28 -4.20
N ALA A 95 7.81 15.18 -3.24
CA ALA A 95 8.73 16.26 -2.90
C ALA A 95 10.06 15.73 -2.34
N ALA A 96 10.01 14.72 -1.47
CA ALA A 96 11.21 14.07 -0.91
C ALA A 96 12.05 13.40 -2.01
N ILE A 97 11.42 12.69 -2.96
CA ILE A 97 12.07 12.06 -4.10
C ILE A 97 12.69 13.11 -5.03
N TRP A 98 11.94 14.19 -5.32
CA TRP A 98 12.44 15.30 -6.13
C TRP A 98 13.71 15.88 -5.53
N ASP A 99 13.71 16.18 -4.25
CA ASP A 99 14.85 16.79 -3.57
C ASP A 99 16.04 15.83 -3.41
N SER A 100 15.76 14.53 -3.13
CA SER A 100 16.78 13.48 -3.08
C SER A 100 17.52 13.37 -4.42
N ALA A 101 16.80 13.29 -5.53
CA ALA A 101 17.41 13.21 -6.85
C ALA A 101 18.17 14.50 -7.20
N ARG A 102 17.62 15.68 -6.85
CA ARG A 102 18.30 16.96 -7.03
C ARG A 102 19.64 17.00 -6.29
N ILE A 103 19.67 16.50 -5.06
CA ILE A 103 20.89 16.46 -4.23
C ILE A 103 21.89 15.44 -4.77
N LEU A 104 21.46 14.18 -4.95
CA LEU A 104 22.36 13.08 -5.28
C LEU A 104 22.90 13.16 -6.71
N LEU A 105 22.14 13.76 -7.64
CA LEU A 105 22.47 13.87 -9.05
C LEU A 105 22.88 15.30 -9.46
N GLY A 106 22.86 16.27 -8.52
CA GLY A 106 23.32 17.64 -8.74
C GLY A 106 22.49 18.48 -9.72
N ASN A 107 21.25 18.08 -10.03
CA ASN A 107 20.46 18.68 -11.11
C ASN A 107 18.95 18.75 -10.79
N LYS A 108 18.34 19.94 -10.92
CA LYS A 108 16.89 20.13 -10.73
C LYS A 108 16.03 19.34 -11.73
N LYS A 109 16.51 19.16 -12.97
CA LYS A 109 15.80 18.37 -13.99
C LYS A 109 15.76 16.89 -13.59
N ALA A 110 16.83 16.36 -12.97
CA ALA A 110 16.84 15.01 -12.43
C ALA A 110 15.80 14.84 -11.31
N GLY A 111 15.67 15.84 -10.45
CA GLY A 111 14.63 15.86 -9.43
C GLY A 111 13.24 15.72 -10.02
N LEU A 112 12.90 16.57 -11.00
CA LEU A 112 11.60 16.52 -11.68
C LEU A 112 11.39 15.17 -12.38
N LEU A 113 12.42 14.64 -13.03
CA LEU A 113 12.34 13.35 -13.72
C LEU A 113 12.09 12.21 -12.73
N ALA A 114 12.81 12.16 -11.60
CA ALA A 114 12.61 11.13 -10.58
C ALA A 114 11.20 11.21 -9.97
N ALA A 115 10.71 12.41 -9.65
CA ALA A 115 9.37 12.64 -9.15
C ALA A 115 8.30 12.17 -10.16
N LEU A 116 8.47 12.50 -11.44
CA LEU A 116 7.56 12.08 -12.50
C LEU A 116 7.60 10.55 -12.70
N VAL A 117 8.80 9.97 -12.81
CA VAL A 117 9.01 8.52 -12.97
C VAL A 117 8.35 7.76 -11.82
N PHE A 118 8.53 8.19 -10.58
CA PHE A 118 7.86 7.58 -9.42
C PHE A 118 6.34 7.57 -9.60
N ASN A 119 5.74 8.73 -9.90
CA ASN A 119 4.29 8.88 -10.00
C ASN A 119 3.69 8.23 -11.26
N LEU A 120 4.49 7.92 -12.27
CA LEU A 120 4.08 7.18 -13.46
C LEU A 120 4.12 5.66 -13.28
N THR A 121 4.72 5.13 -12.19
CA THR A 121 4.63 3.71 -11.91
C THR A 121 3.22 3.34 -11.44
N LEU A 122 2.71 2.20 -11.89
CA LEU A 122 1.44 1.66 -11.37
C LEU A 122 1.54 1.37 -9.87
N MET A 123 2.71 0.94 -9.38
CA MET A 123 2.96 0.73 -7.96
C MET A 123 2.66 1.99 -7.14
N ALA A 124 3.30 3.11 -7.45
CA ALA A 124 3.06 4.36 -6.72
C ALA A 124 1.61 4.83 -6.85
N THR A 125 1.00 4.65 -8.02
CA THR A 125 -0.38 5.03 -8.27
C THR A 125 -1.36 4.22 -7.42
N VAL A 126 -1.22 2.91 -7.37
CA VAL A 126 -2.12 2.02 -6.63
C VAL A 126 -1.89 2.15 -5.13
N GLU A 127 -0.64 2.00 -4.68
CA GLU A 127 -0.33 1.91 -3.24
C GLU A 127 -0.42 3.26 -2.51
N THR A 128 -0.40 4.39 -3.21
CA THR A 128 -0.64 5.70 -2.57
C THR A 128 -2.09 6.19 -2.74
N LEU A 129 -2.88 5.54 -3.60
CA LEU A 129 -4.32 5.75 -3.73
C LEU A 129 -5.08 4.90 -2.72
N ALA A 130 -4.79 3.60 -2.68
CA ALA A 130 -5.44 2.67 -1.77
C ALA A 130 -4.99 2.90 -0.33
N ALA A 131 -5.95 2.94 0.60
CA ALA A 131 -5.67 3.09 2.02
C ALA A 131 -5.23 1.73 2.62
N THR A 132 -3.99 1.33 2.33
CA THR A 132 -3.32 0.13 2.82
C THR A 132 -2.07 0.48 3.62
N PRO A 133 -1.47 -0.44 4.39
CA PRO A 133 -0.21 -0.20 5.10
C PRO A 133 0.95 0.23 4.19
N ASP A 134 0.87 -0.08 2.90
CA ASP A 134 1.86 0.31 1.89
C ASP A 134 1.87 1.83 1.63
N ALA A 135 0.71 2.49 1.74
CA ALA A 135 0.60 3.94 1.54
C ALA A 135 1.52 4.74 2.49
N PRO A 136 1.39 4.64 3.82
CA PRO A 136 2.31 5.33 4.72
C PRO A 136 3.74 4.76 4.64
N GLN A 137 3.94 3.46 4.36
CA GLN A 137 5.28 2.87 4.23
C GLN A 137 6.09 3.52 3.11
N ILE A 138 5.52 3.68 1.91
CA ILE A 138 6.20 4.34 0.77
C ILE A 138 6.64 5.75 1.14
N VAL A 139 5.82 6.48 1.87
CA VAL A 139 6.13 7.86 2.27
C VAL A 139 7.28 7.89 3.25
N PHE A 140 7.24 7.05 4.29
CA PHE A 140 8.34 7.00 5.25
C PHE A 140 9.62 6.41 4.65
N ALA A 141 9.53 5.52 3.66
CA ALA A 141 10.66 5.07 2.87
C ALA A 141 11.28 6.23 2.06
N ALA A 142 10.46 7.05 1.40
CA ALA A 142 10.92 8.23 0.67
C ALA A 142 11.57 9.27 1.61
N LEU A 143 11.00 9.49 2.80
CA LEU A 143 11.56 10.38 3.82
C LEU A 143 12.87 9.82 4.40
N PHE A 144 12.95 8.53 4.69
CA PHE A 144 14.18 7.90 5.13
C PHE A 144 15.30 8.05 4.10
N PHE A 145 15.00 7.76 2.83
CA PHE A 145 15.94 7.95 1.74
C PHE A 145 16.35 9.41 1.59
N TRP A 146 15.40 10.35 1.69
CA TRP A 146 15.65 11.78 1.64
C TRP A 146 16.59 12.27 2.76
N THR A 147 16.41 11.79 3.99
CA THR A 147 17.30 12.15 5.10
C THR A 147 18.74 11.68 4.87
N LEU A 148 18.91 10.45 4.32
CA LEU A 148 20.24 9.96 3.94
C LEU A 148 20.83 10.74 2.76
N ALA A 149 20.01 11.18 1.79
CA ALA A 149 20.47 12.08 0.73
C ALA A 149 20.94 13.44 1.30
N ARG A 150 20.22 14.01 2.27
CA ARG A 150 20.63 15.21 2.99
C ARG A 150 21.93 15.02 3.77
N LEU A 151 22.09 13.87 4.41
CA LEU A 151 23.33 13.50 5.09
C LEU A 151 24.53 13.46 4.11
N THR A 152 24.35 12.93 2.89
CA THR A 152 25.43 12.92 1.89
C THR A 152 25.89 14.32 1.48
N ALA A 153 24.98 15.29 1.47
CA ALA A 153 25.26 16.65 1.04
C ALA A 153 25.88 17.53 2.14
N SER A 154 25.40 17.37 3.38
CA SER A 154 25.77 18.28 4.48
C SER A 154 26.82 17.71 5.42
N ASP A 155 27.00 16.37 5.43
CA ASP A 155 27.79 15.63 6.41
C ASP A 155 27.40 15.96 7.88
N ASP A 156 26.14 16.41 8.11
CA ASP A 156 25.60 16.70 9.44
C ASP A 156 24.93 15.47 10.05
N GLY A 157 25.53 14.94 11.12
CA GLY A 157 25.06 13.75 11.82
C GLY A 157 23.61 13.82 12.35
N ARG A 158 23.05 15.02 12.54
CA ARG A 158 21.66 15.20 12.98
C ARG A 158 20.65 14.58 12.02
N TRP A 159 21.00 14.41 10.73
CA TRP A 159 20.14 13.73 9.78
C TRP A 159 19.87 12.25 10.11
N TRP A 160 20.75 11.60 10.90
CA TRP A 160 20.47 10.26 11.42
C TRP A 160 19.28 10.23 12.38
N LEU A 161 19.04 11.31 13.15
CA LEU A 161 17.84 11.39 14.00
C LEU A 161 16.59 11.48 13.15
N ALA A 162 16.60 12.29 12.09
CA ALA A 162 15.48 12.37 11.14
C ALA A 162 15.26 11.02 10.40
N ALA A 163 16.36 10.32 10.05
CA ALA A 163 16.27 8.96 9.50
C ALA A 163 15.64 7.99 10.51
N GLY A 164 15.98 8.10 11.80
CA GLY A 164 15.38 7.32 12.87
C GLY A 164 13.89 7.55 13.02
N VAL A 165 13.45 8.83 12.95
CA VAL A 165 12.02 9.16 12.95
C VAL A 165 11.30 8.53 11.76
N ALA A 166 11.84 8.67 10.55
CA ALA A 166 11.24 8.09 9.34
C ALA A 166 11.21 6.55 9.40
N ALA A 167 12.28 5.91 9.92
CA ALA A 167 12.32 4.46 10.10
C ALA A 167 11.29 3.99 11.14
N GLY A 168 11.15 4.67 12.27
CA GLY A 168 10.19 4.34 13.33
C GLY A 168 8.75 4.38 12.85
N PHE A 169 8.33 5.46 12.18
CA PHE A 169 7.00 5.54 11.56
C PHE A 169 6.84 4.58 10.38
N GLY A 170 7.90 4.31 9.64
CA GLY A 170 7.92 3.27 8.62
C GLY A 170 7.65 1.88 9.22
N LEU A 171 8.25 1.53 10.36
CA LEU A 171 7.99 0.29 11.10
C LEU A 171 6.55 0.22 11.64
N LEU A 172 6.01 1.36 12.11
CA LEU A 172 4.59 1.46 12.49
C LEU A 172 3.65 1.35 11.29
N SER A 173 4.17 1.46 10.05
CA SER A 173 3.41 1.24 8.82
C SER A 173 3.50 -0.23 8.37
N LYS A 174 4.72 -0.76 8.22
CA LYS A 174 4.96 -2.14 7.80
C LYS A 174 6.37 -2.62 8.19
N TYR A 175 6.49 -3.86 8.67
CA TYR A 175 7.76 -4.38 9.18
C TYR A 175 8.86 -4.51 8.10
N SER A 176 8.49 -4.61 6.82
CA SER A 176 9.47 -4.63 5.72
C SER A 176 10.31 -3.35 5.62
N THR A 177 9.97 -2.28 6.35
CA THR A 177 10.82 -1.10 6.55
C THR A 177 12.18 -1.45 7.18
N LEU A 178 12.31 -2.57 7.89
CA LEU A 178 13.59 -3.08 8.40
C LEU A 178 14.64 -3.23 7.29
N PHE A 179 14.24 -3.56 6.07
CA PHE A 179 15.17 -3.64 4.94
C PHE A 179 15.84 -2.32 4.59
N LEU A 180 15.21 -1.17 4.87
CA LEU A 180 15.84 0.15 4.70
C LEU A 180 16.97 0.34 5.72
N GLY A 181 16.78 -0.11 6.96
CA GLY A 181 17.83 -0.14 7.96
C GLY A 181 18.99 -1.04 7.56
N THR A 182 18.69 -2.24 7.04
CA THR A 182 19.70 -3.14 6.48
C THR A 182 20.45 -2.48 5.32
N GLY A 183 19.74 -1.79 4.42
CA GLY A 183 20.34 -1.03 3.32
C GLY A 183 21.26 0.09 3.81
N ALA A 184 20.85 0.84 4.84
CA ALA A 184 21.69 1.87 5.45
C ALA A 184 22.97 1.26 6.06
N LEU A 185 22.86 0.13 6.74
CA LEU A 185 24.02 -0.60 7.27
C LEU A 185 24.97 -1.06 6.14
N VAL A 186 24.43 -1.61 5.05
CA VAL A 186 25.22 -1.98 3.86
C VAL A 186 25.93 -0.76 3.30
N TRP A 187 25.25 0.41 3.22
CA TRP A 187 25.88 1.65 2.78
C TRP A 187 27.06 2.07 3.66
N LEU A 188 26.90 1.98 4.99
CA LEU A 188 27.98 2.32 5.94
C LEU A 188 29.18 1.39 5.82
N ILE A 189 28.96 0.12 5.56
CA ILE A 189 30.04 -0.89 5.48
C ILE A 189 30.70 -0.87 4.09
N ALA A 190 29.91 -0.90 3.01
CA ALA A 190 30.38 -1.07 1.65
C ALA A 190 30.93 0.22 1.01
N CYS A 191 30.51 1.40 1.50
CA CYS A 191 30.99 2.69 1.01
C CYS A 191 32.11 3.24 1.92
N PRO A 192 33.41 3.21 1.54
CA PRO A 192 34.50 3.60 2.40
C PRO A 192 34.37 5.01 3.01
N PRO A 193 33.92 6.05 2.28
CA PRO A 193 33.73 7.38 2.86
C PRO A 193 32.68 7.43 3.98
N GLN A 194 31.77 6.46 4.06
CA GLN A 194 30.68 6.45 5.06
C GLN A 194 31.03 5.65 6.32
N ARG A 195 32.08 4.84 6.31
CA ARG A 195 32.50 4.01 7.46
C ARG A 195 32.75 4.82 8.73
N ARG A 196 33.11 6.10 8.60
CA ARG A 196 33.28 7.01 9.74
C ARG A 196 32.05 7.11 10.63
N TRP A 197 30.85 6.95 10.07
CA TRP A 197 29.60 6.97 10.83
C TRP A 197 29.45 5.77 11.76
N LEU A 198 30.11 4.62 11.50
CA LEU A 198 30.12 3.48 12.40
C LEU A 198 30.80 3.79 13.75
N LEU A 199 31.69 4.79 13.78
CA LEU A 199 32.35 5.25 14.99
C LEU A 199 31.68 6.50 15.60
N SER A 200 30.61 6.98 14.99
CA SER A 200 29.84 8.13 15.43
C SER A 200 28.60 7.69 16.23
N PRO A 201 28.16 8.46 17.26
CA PRO A 201 26.96 8.11 18.01
C PRO A 201 25.66 8.31 17.21
N TRP A 202 25.66 9.11 16.15
CA TRP A 202 24.46 9.56 15.44
C TRP A 202 23.62 8.43 14.83
N PRO A 203 24.18 7.43 14.11
CA PRO A 203 23.38 6.32 13.58
C PRO A 203 22.72 5.51 14.69
N TYR A 204 23.40 5.30 15.81
CA TYR A 204 22.89 4.55 16.96
C TYR A 204 21.76 5.30 17.66
N LEU A 205 21.91 6.64 17.84
CA LEU A 205 20.85 7.50 18.37
C LEU A 205 19.63 7.51 17.46
N GLY A 206 19.83 7.54 16.14
CA GLY A 206 18.75 7.37 15.16
C GLY A 206 18.05 6.02 15.29
N GLY A 207 18.83 4.94 15.45
CA GLY A 207 18.27 3.59 15.68
C GLY A 207 17.47 3.50 16.98
N VAL A 208 17.98 4.07 18.08
CA VAL A 208 17.25 4.14 19.36
C VAL A 208 15.95 4.91 19.21
N LEU A 209 15.98 6.05 18.51
CA LEU A 209 14.78 6.86 18.28
C LEU A 209 13.74 6.09 17.45
N ALA A 210 14.17 5.34 16.43
CA ALA A 210 13.28 4.47 15.66
C ALA A 210 12.62 3.40 16.53
N LEU A 211 13.38 2.76 17.42
CA LEU A 211 12.87 1.78 18.38
C LEU A 211 11.90 2.39 19.39
N LEU A 212 12.21 3.58 19.92
CA LEU A 212 11.31 4.29 20.83
C LEU A 212 9.94 4.60 20.16
N ILE A 213 9.96 5.07 18.91
CA ILE A 213 8.72 5.30 18.15
C ILE A 213 7.96 4.00 17.90
N PHE A 214 8.67 2.89 17.65
CA PHE A 214 8.08 1.59 17.41
C PHE A 214 7.62 0.85 18.67
N THR A 215 8.11 1.24 19.85
CA THR A 215 7.83 0.60 21.15
C THR A 215 6.33 0.35 21.41
N PRO A 216 5.38 1.26 21.13
CA PRO A 216 3.96 0.99 21.37
C PRO A 216 3.47 -0.26 20.64
N ASN A 217 3.94 -0.51 19.42
CA ASN A 217 3.57 -1.71 18.65
C ASN A 217 4.25 -2.97 19.22
N LEU A 218 5.49 -2.88 19.69
CA LEU A 218 6.15 -3.99 20.39
C LEU A 218 5.40 -4.39 21.66
N MET A 219 4.99 -3.40 22.46
CA MET A 219 4.22 -3.64 23.70
C MET A 219 2.85 -4.27 23.39
N TRP A 220 2.17 -3.78 22.36
CA TRP A 220 0.90 -4.37 21.94
C TRP A 220 1.09 -5.85 21.53
N ASN A 221 2.10 -6.16 20.72
CA ASN A 221 2.39 -7.53 20.30
C ASN A 221 2.73 -8.44 21.49
N ALA A 222 3.52 -7.96 22.46
CA ALA A 222 3.86 -8.73 23.67
C ALA A 222 2.60 -9.06 24.49
N GLN A 223 1.61 -8.15 24.54
CA GLN A 223 0.34 -8.37 25.22
C GLN A 223 -0.63 -9.29 24.45
N HIS A 224 -0.46 -9.43 23.14
CA HIS A 224 -1.31 -10.22 22.24
C HIS A 224 -0.62 -11.47 21.68
N GLY A 225 0.33 -12.05 22.44
CA GLY A 225 0.99 -13.32 22.05
C GLY A 225 1.82 -13.22 20.77
N TRP A 226 2.36 -12.03 20.45
CA TRP A 226 3.16 -11.78 19.24
C TRP A 226 2.40 -12.06 17.93
N ALA A 227 1.09 -11.90 17.95
CA ALA A 227 0.19 -12.31 16.87
C ALA A 227 0.58 -11.74 15.49
N THR A 228 0.91 -10.43 15.40
CA THR A 228 1.31 -9.81 14.12
C THR A 228 2.65 -10.36 13.64
N PHE A 229 3.62 -10.54 14.53
CA PHE A 229 4.92 -11.08 14.17
C PHE A 229 4.78 -12.53 13.70
N ALA A 230 4.07 -13.38 14.45
CA ALA A 230 3.81 -14.78 14.07
C ALA A 230 3.13 -14.86 12.69
N PHE A 231 2.12 -14.02 12.44
CA PHE A 231 1.44 -13.96 11.14
C PHE A 231 2.37 -13.51 10.00
N GLN A 232 3.18 -12.46 10.21
CA GLN A 232 4.03 -11.92 9.15
C GLN A 232 5.26 -12.80 8.86
N PHE A 233 5.88 -13.36 9.90
CA PHE A 233 7.06 -14.21 9.73
C PHE A 233 6.71 -15.65 9.36
N GLY A 234 5.54 -16.17 9.77
CA GLY A 234 5.05 -17.49 9.33
C GLY A 234 4.80 -17.60 7.83
N ARG A 235 4.75 -16.48 7.10
CA ARG A 235 4.69 -16.46 5.63
C ARG A 235 6.01 -16.79 4.94
N ILE A 236 7.11 -16.94 5.70
CA ILE A 236 8.47 -17.16 5.18
C ILE A 236 8.79 -18.68 5.08
N GLU A 237 7.93 -19.55 5.57
CA GLU A 237 8.15 -20.99 5.67
C GLU A 237 7.87 -21.79 4.38
N GLY A 238 8.15 -21.23 3.21
CA GLY A 238 8.05 -21.95 1.93
C GLY A 238 9.12 -23.03 1.80
N SER A 239 8.70 -24.29 1.58
CA SER A 239 9.61 -25.47 1.66
C SER A 239 10.06 -26.02 0.31
N HIS A 240 9.53 -25.57 -0.83
CA HIS A 240 9.80 -26.18 -2.13
C HIS A 240 10.37 -25.18 -3.13
N PHE A 241 11.52 -25.53 -3.72
CA PHE A 241 12.11 -24.75 -4.80
C PHE A 241 11.17 -24.73 -6.04
N THR A 242 10.88 -23.53 -6.57
CA THR A 242 10.06 -23.35 -7.75
C THR A 242 10.44 -22.09 -8.53
N LEU A 243 10.46 -22.19 -9.86
CA LEU A 243 10.62 -21.01 -10.73
C LEU A 243 9.31 -20.27 -11.00
N LYS A 244 8.16 -20.90 -10.70
CA LYS A 244 6.84 -20.31 -10.97
C LYS A 244 6.66 -18.96 -10.30
N TYR A 245 6.90 -18.88 -9.01
CA TYR A 245 6.72 -17.63 -8.26
C TYR A 245 7.77 -16.57 -8.59
N LEU A 246 8.98 -17.01 -9.02
CA LEU A 246 9.99 -16.09 -9.53
C LEU A 246 9.48 -15.38 -10.80
N PHE A 247 8.94 -16.10 -11.78
CA PHE A 247 8.40 -15.48 -12.99
C PHE A 247 7.14 -14.67 -12.72
N GLU A 248 6.27 -15.10 -11.81
CA GLU A 248 5.12 -14.30 -11.35
C GLU A 248 5.59 -12.97 -10.74
N PHE A 249 6.61 -13.01 -9.88
CA PHE A 249 7.18 -11.83 -9.24
C PHE A 249 7.83 -10.87 -10.24
N LEU A 250 8.69 -11.39 -11.12
CA LEU A 250 9.34 -10.57 -12.15
C LEU A 250 8.33 -9.92 -13.11
N GLY A 251 7.31 -10.67 -13.53
CA GLY A 251 6.22 -10.15 -14.34
C GLY A 251 5.41 -9.08 -13.62
N ALA A 252 5.11 -9.28 -12.33
CA ALA A 252 4.42 -8.30 -11.51
C ALA A 252 5.26 -7.01 -11.36
N GLN A 253 6.57 -7.12 -11.09
CA GLN A 253 7.44 -5.93 -11.00
C GLN A 253 7.57 -5.21 -12.34
N ALA A 254 7.66 -5.94 -13.46
CA ALA A 254 7.68 -5.34 -14.78
C ALA A 254 6.40 -4.56 -15.10
N LEU A 255 5.24 -5.05 -14.67
CA LEU A 255 3.96 -4.35 -14.83
C LEU A 255 3.87 -3.15 -13.87
N LEU A 256 4.14 -3.35 -12.57
CA LEU A 256 3.94 -2.34 -11.53
C LEU A 256 4.92 -1.17 -11.63
N ALA A 257 6.18 -1.42 -11.97
CA ALA A 257 7.16 -0.37 -12.26
C ALA A 257 7.01 0.23 -13.66
N THR A 258 6.25 -0.40 -14.53
CA THR A 258 6.28 -0.30 -15.99
C THR A 258 7.59 -0.81 -16.61
N PRO A 259 7.58 -1.52 -17.75
CA PRO A 259 8.78 -2.24 -18.23
C PRO A 259 9.99 -1.34 -18.45
N PHE A 260 9.78 -0.17 -19.04
CA PHE A 260 10.87 0.74 -19.41
C PHE A 260 11.39 1.57 -18.21
N ILE A 261 10.54 1.87 -17.23
CA ILE A 261 10.98 2.49 -15.97
C ILE A 261 11.80 1.47 -15.16
N LEU A 262 11.34 0.22 -15.08
CA LEU A 262 12.11 -0.84 -14.42
C LEU A 262 13.47 -1.02 -15.07
N ALA A 263 13.52 -1.08 -16.41
CA ALA A 263 14.77 -1.21 -17.16
C ALA A 263 15.73 -0.06 -16.86
N PHE A 264 15.24 1.18 -16.77
CA PHE A 264 16.07 2.32 -16.37
C PHE A 264 16.56 2.21 -14.91
N GLY A 265 15.69 1.83 -14.00
CA GLY A 265 16.09 1.61 -12.60
C GLY A 265 17.19 0.57 -12.47
N LEU A 266 17.07 -0.56 -13.18
CA LEU A 266 18.09 -1.63 -13.24
C LEU A 266 19.38 -1.17 -13.93
N LEU A 267 19.30 -0.36 -14.98
CA LEU A 267 20.48 0.25 -15.59
C LEU A 267 21.21 1.17 -14.60
N GLY A 268 20.47 2.02 -13.88
CA GLY A 268 21.05 2.87 -12.83
C GLY A 268 21.72 2.06 -11.74
N LEU A 269 21.07 0.99 -11.31
CA LEU A 269 21.60 0.06 -10.32
C LEU A 269 22.86 -0.69 -10.82
N SER A 270 22.91 -1.04 -12.12
CA SER A 270 24.08 -1.68 -12.75
C SER A 270 25.31 -0.79 -12.86
N ALA A 271 25.14 0.53 -12.67
CA ALA A 271 26.18 1.54 -12.76
C ALA A 271 26.64 2.08 -11.40
N VAL A 272 26.24 1.43 -10.30
CA VAL A 272 26.57 1.84 -8.95
C VAL A 272 28.10 1.80 -8.73
N ARG A 273 28.61 2.92 -8.17
CA ARG A 273 30.01 3.07 -7.76
C ARG A 273 30.10 3.12 -6.24
N TRP A 274 30.65 2.10 -5.63
CA TRP A 274 30.66 1.95 -4.18
C TRP A 274 31.59 2.95 -3.44
N ASN A 275 32.52 3.57 -4.16
CA ASN A 275 33.39 4.64 -3.62
C ASN A 275 32.76 6.03 -3.68
N ASP A 276 31.62 6.17 -4.38
CA ASP A 276 30.83 7.41 -4.45
C ASP A 276 29.63 7.31 -3.52
N LYS A 277 29.56 8.20 -2.52
CA LYS A 277 28.56 8.12 -1.45
C LYS A 277 27.11 8.20 -1.96
N SER A 278 26.85 9.00 -2.98
CA SER A 278 25.51 9.16 -3.59
C SER A 278 25.10 7.91 -4.39
N SER A 279 26.02 7.41 -5.21
CA SER A 279 25.80 6.23 -6.04
C SER A 279 25.67 4.97 -5.17
N ALA A 280 26.55 4.80 -4.17
CA ALA A 280 26.53 3.66 -3.25
C ALA A 280 25.23 3.60 -2.42
N LEU A 281 24.64 4.76 -2.06
CA LEU A 281 23.38 4.82 -1.34
C LEU A 281 22.24 4.16 -2.12
N LEU A 282 22.15 4.40 -3.44
CA LEU A 282 21.13 3.78 -4.29
C LEU A 282 21.28 2.26 -4.31
N GLY A 283 22.51 1.76 -4.52
CA GLY A 283 22.78 0.33 -4.54
C GLY A 283 22.50 -0.33 -3.19
N ALA A 284 22.94 0.29 -2.11
CA ALA A 284 22.81 -0.25 -0.77
C ALA A 284 21.36 -0.35 -0.30
N LEU A 285 20.50 0.60 -0.65
CA LEU A 285 19.07 0.53 -0.30
C LEU A 285 18.29 -0.44 -1.18
N LEU A 286 18.73 -0.70 -2.41
CA LEU A 286 18.01 -1.58 -3.35
C LEU A 286 18.44 -3.05 -3.25
N TRP A 287 19.76 -3.34 -3.26
CA TRP A 287 20.27 -4.70 -3.40
C TRP A 287 19.85 -5.69 -2.30
N PRO A 288 19.88 -5.36 -1.00
CA PRO A 288 19.49 -6.32 0.03
C PRO A 288 18.05 -6.81 -0.13
N SER A 289 17.13 -5.89 -0.43
CA SER A 289 15.73 -6.21 -0.63
C SER A 289 15.49 -6.98 -1.93
N ILE A 290 16.13 -6.58 -3.04
CA ILE A 290 16.02 -7.28 -4.33
C ILE A 290 16.49 -8.73 -4.17
N LEU A 291 17.65 -8.95 -3.55
CA LEU A 291 18.19 -10.31 -3.32
C LEU A 291 17.27 -11.13 -2.43
N TYR A 292 16.73 -10.54 -1.37
CA TYR A 292 15.76 -11.21 -0.50
C TYR A 292 14.50 -11.63 -1.26
N PHE A 293 13.88 -10.73 -2.03
CA PHE A 293 12.65 -11.04 -2.76
C PHE A 293 12.87 -12.04 -3.89
N LEU A 294 14.02 -12.01 -4.55
CA LEU A 294 14.39 -13.03 -5.55
C LEU A 294 14.56 -14.40 -4.87
N TYR A 295 15.25 -14.45 -3.75
CA TYR A 295 15.42 -15.69 -2.98
C TYR A 295 14.07 -16.22 -2.48
N HIS A 296 13.24 -15.35 -1.89
CA HIS A 296 11.91 -15.73 -1.39
C HIS A 296 11.01 -16.25 -2.53
N ALA A 297 11.04 -15.61 -3.70
CA ALA A 297 10.27 -16.01 -4.87
C ALA A 297 10.67 -17.36 -5.47
N LEU A 298 11.83 -17.91 -5.09
CA LEU A 298 12.23 -19.28 -5.44
C LEU A 298 11.59 -20.33 -4.54
N HIS A 299 10.98 -19.94 -3.40
CA HIS A 299 10.44 -20.86 -2.40
C HIS A 299 8.96 -20.62 -2.12
N ASP A 300 8.48 -19.36 -2.16
CA ASP A 300 7.09 -19.01 -1.92
C ASP A 300 6.68 -17.78 -2.74
N ARG A 301 5.38 -17.53 -2.77
CA ARG A 301 4.78 -16.44 -3.54
C ARG A 301 5.04 -15.09 -2.91
N VAL A 302 5.75 -14.21 -3.60
CA VAL A 302 5.90 -12.79 -3.25
C VAL A 302 4.73 -12.00 -3.82
N GLN A 303 3.99 -11.29 -2.97
CA GLN A 303 2.98 -10.35 -3.46
C GLN A 303 3.64 -9.18 -4.18
N GLY A 304 3.04 -8.75 -5.30
CA GLY A 304 3.64 -7.73 -6.17
C GLY A 304 3.92 -6.40 -5.46
N ASN A 305 3.13 -6.03 -4.46
CA ASN A 305 3.26 -4.78 -3.70
C ASN A 305 4.31 -4.83 -2.57
N TRP A 306 4.80 -6.00 -2.16
CA TRP A 306 5.75 -6.07 -1.05
C TRP A 306 7.00 -5.20 -1.20
N PRO A 307 7.60 -5.03 -2.42
CA PRO A 307 8.76 -4.14 -2.62
C PRO A 307 8.40 -2.66 -2.83
N CYS A 308 7.17 -2.21 -2.56
CA CYS A 308 6.71 -0.84 -2.86
C CYS A 308 7.61 0.25 -2.27
N TYR A 309 8.18 0.02 -1.08
CA TYR A 309 9.09 0.93 -0.38
C TYR A 309 10.43 1.17 -1.10
N LEU A 310 10.77 0.35 -2.11
CA LEU A 310 11.97 0.53 -2.94
C LEU A 310 11.76 1.51 -4.09
N TYR A 311 10.51 1.78 -4.47
CA TYR A 311 10.19 2.59 -5.64
C TYR A 311 10.66 4.05 -5.56
N PRO A 312 10.70 4.71 -4.39
CA PRO A 312 11.36 6.00 -4.24
C PRO A 312 12.82 5.99 -4.69
N VAL A 313 13.58 4.98 -4.27
CA VAL A 313 15.01 4.83 -4.61
C VAL A 313 15.17 4.40 -6.08
N LEU A 314 14.32 3.48 -6.55
CA LEU A 314 14.30 3.01 -7.95
C LEU A 314 14.06 4.17 -8.93
N ALA A 315 13.17 5.11 -8.59
CA ALA A 315 12.89 6.28 -9.42
C ALA A 315 14.12 7.20 -9.54
N VAL A 316 14.89 7.37 -8.46
CA VAL A 316 16.14 8.15 -8.52
C VAL A 316 17.22 7.39 -9.28
N ALA A 317 17.33 6.08 -9.14
CA ALA A 317 18.23 5.25 -9.95
C ALA A 317 17.88 5.33 -11.45
N ALA A 318 16.59 5.32 -11.79
CA ALA A 318 16.12 5.52 -13.18
C ALA A 318 16.49 6.90 -13.71
N ALA A 319 16.33 7.97 -12.92
CA ALA A 319 16.74 9.32 -13.29
C ALA A 319 18.25 9.43 -13.47
N ALA A 320 19.06 8.77 -12.65
CA ALA A 320 20.51 8.70 -12.80
C ALA A 320 20.91 8.02 -14.13
N ALA A 321 20.25 6.92 -14.47
CA ALA A 321 20.45 6.24 -15.75
C ALA A 321 20.07 7.12 -16.95
N TRP A 322 19.00 7.88 -16.85
CA TRP A 322 18.56 8.81 -17.91
C TRP A 322 19.57 9.91 -18.18
N GLN A 323 20.21 10.44 -17.14
CA GLN A 323 21.23 11.50 -17.30
C GLN A 323 22.54 11.01 -17.93
N ARG A 324 22.78 9.71 -17.88
CA ARG A 324 24.01 9.12 -18.38
C ARG A 324 23.95 8.94 -19.89
N ALA A 325 24.84 9.63 -20.61
CA ALA A 325 24.90 9.60 -22.08
C ALA A 325 25.84 8.51 -22.64
N ASP A 326 26.75 7.98 -21.84
CA ASP A 326 27.88 7.12 -22.26
C ASP A 326 27.59 5.61 -22.15
N TRP A 327 26.33 5.20 -22.39
CA TRP A 327 25.97 3.79 -22.42
C TRP A 327 26.59 3.08 -23.63
N SER A 328 27.24 1.94 -23.41
CA SER A 328 27.90 1.13 -24.44
C SER A 328 27.41 -0.33 -24.41
N GLY A 329 27.75 -1.10 -25.44
CA GLY A 329 27.37 -2.49 -25.55
C GLY A 329 25.85 -2.69 -25.51
N TRP A 330 25.40 -3.77 -24.86
CA TRP A 330 23.99 -4.13 -24.73
C TRP A 330 23.16 -3.10 -23.92
N ARG A 331 23.80 -2.29 -23.05
CA ARG A 331 23.14 -1.25 -22.27
C ARG A 331 22.64 -0.08 -23.11
N LYS A 332 23.31 0.22 -24.23
CA LYS A 332 22.97 1.33 -25.12
C LYS A 332 21.56 1.19 -25.72
N PRO A 333 21.17 0.09 -26.39
CA PRO A 333 19.81 -0.05 -26.90
C PRO A 333 18.76 -0.05 -25.78
N VAL A 334 19.03 -0.66 -24.62
CA VAL A 334 18.11 -0.63 -23.47
C VAL A 334 17.87 0.81 -23.02
N ALA A 335 18.93 1.61 -22.85
CA ALA A 335 18.82 3.02 -22.48
C ALA A 335 18.03 3.83 -23.51
N LEU A 336 18.29 3.64 -24.80
CA LEU A 336 17.59 4.35 -25.89
C LEU A 336 16.09 4.04 -25.93
N TRP A 337 15.73 2.75 -25.87
CA TRP A 337 14.31 2.35 -25.88
C TRP A 337 13.60 2.79 -24.60
N SER A 338 14.23 2.65 -23.45
CA SER A 338 13.66 3.12 -22.18
C SER A 338 13.47 4.64 -22.20
N ALA A 339 14.41 5.42 -22.74
CA ALA A 339 14.28 6.88 -22.86
C ALA A 339 13.08 7.30 -23.73
N ARG A 340 12.79 6.55 -24.79
CA ARG A 340 11.68 6.85 -25.70
C ARG A 340 10.33 6.38 -25.18
N LEU A 341 10.28 5.23 -24.51
CA LEU A 341 9.05 4.50 -24.23
C LEU A 341 8.61 4.57 -22.76
N ALA A 342 9.48 4.96 -21.80
CA ALA A 342 9.13 4.97 -20.39
C ALA A 342 7.88 5.82 -20.09
N VAL A 343 7.84 7.06 -20.57
CA VAL A 343 6.70 7.96 -20.32
C VAL A 343 5.47 7.55 -21.15
N PRO A 344 5.55 7.33 -22.48
CA PRO A 344 4.37 6.94 -23.25
C PRO A 344 3.71 5.66 -22.77
N VAL A 345 4.50 4.61 -22.51
CA VAL A 345 3.95 3.32 -22.04
C VAL A 345 3.35 3.45 -20.65
N ALA A 346 3.99 4.18 -19.73
CA ALA A 346 3.45 4.42 -18.40
C ALA A 346 2.12 5.18 -18.45
N VAL A 347 2.01 6.22 -19.27
CA VAL A 347 0.76 6.98 -19.47
C VAL A 347 -0.34 6.08 -20.03
N VAL A 348 -0.04 5.24 -21.03
CA VAL A 348 -1.02 4.30 -21.56
C VAL A 348 -1.50 3.31 -20.50
N LEU A 349 -0.59 2.74 -19.72
CA LEU A 349 -0.93 1.82 -18.65
C LEU A 349 -1.79 2.49 -17.55
N LEU A 350 -1.48 3.75 -17.18
CA LEU A 350 -2.29 4.52 -16.24
C LEU A 350 -3.69 4.80 -16.80
N VAL A 351 -3.80 5.24 -18.06
CA VAL A 351 -5.09 5.50 -18.71
C VAL A 351 -5.94 4.23 -18.80
N VAL A 352 -5.33 3.11 -19.19
CA VAL A 352 -6.01 1.80 -19.22
C VAL A 352 -6.42 1.36 -17.83
N GLY A 353 -5.54 1.51 -16.82
CA GLY A 353 -5.82 1.15 -15.43
C GLY A 353 -6.98 1.96 -14.84
N TYR A 354 -6.93 3.29 -14.93
CA TYR A 354 -8.03 4.14 -14.47
C TYR A 354 -9.31 3.92 -15.30
N GLY A 355 -9.19 3.79 -16.62
CA GLY A 355 -10.32 3.49 -17.50
C GLY A 355 -10.97 2.15 -17.16
N GLN A 356 -10.18 1.12 -16.84
CA GLN A 356 -10.70 -0.16 -16.39
C GLN A 356 -11.37 -0.06 -15.01
N ALA A 357 -10.75 0.64 -14.06
CA ALA A 357 -11.31 0.79 -12.72
C ALA A 357 -12.65 1.56 -12.76
N LEU A 358 -12.68 2.72 -13.40
CA LEU A 358 -13.84 3.61 -13.44
C LEU A 358 -14.93 3.11 -14.41
N LEU A 359 -14.53 2.76 -15.63
CA LEU A 359 -15.46 2.57 -16.75
C LEU A 359 -15.57 1.11 -17.22
N GLY A 360 -14.65 0.19 -16.83
CA GLY A 360 -14.63 -1.18 -17.33
C GLY A 360 -14.50 -1.23 -18.86
N VAL A 361 -13.47 -0.56 -19.38
CA VAL A 361 -13.26 -0.42 -20.84
C VAL A 361 -12.91 -1.73 -21.52
N VAL A 362 -12.23 -2.63 -20.80
CA VAL A 362 -11.87 -3.95 -21.30
C VAL A 362 -12.90 -4.98 -20.82
N PRO A 363 -13.58 -5.72 -21.71
CA PRO A 363 -14.64 -6.66 -21.35
C PRO A 363 -14.06 -7.97 -20.80
N MET A 364 -13.54 -7.93 -19.56
CA MET A 364 -12.96 -9.11 -18.88
C MET A 364 -13.99 -10.02 -18.21
N GLY A 365 -15.25 -9.60 -18.12
CA GLY A 365 -16.34 -10.36 -17.49
C GLY A 365 -16.00 -10.75 -16.04
N ARG A 366 -16.20 -12.01 -15.67
CA ARG A 366 -15.94 -12.56 -14.33
C ARG A 366 -14.45 -12.51 -13.93
N LYS A 367 -13.54 -12.36 -14.90
CA LYS A 367 -12.09 -12.34 -14.67
C LYS A 367 -11.54 -10.93 -14.44
N ASP A 368 -12.39 -9.89 -14.43
CA ASP A 368 -11.97 -8.52 -14.16
C ASP A 368 -11.39 -8.39 -12.74
N PRO A 369 -10.06 -8.21 -12.59
CA PRO A 369 -9.44 -8.19 -11.27
C PRO A 369 -9.83 -6.94 -10.49
N LEU A 370 -10.03 -5.79 -11.14
CA LEU A 370 -10.41 -4.54 -10.49
C LEU A 370 -11.86 -4.57 -10.01
N ALA A 371 -12.76 -5.15 -10.80
CA ALA A 371 -14.16 -5.32 -10.39
C ALA A 371 -14.29 -6.26 -9.18
N ARG A 372 -13.40 -7.24 -9.07
CA ARG A 372 -13.38 -8.16 -7.92
C ARG A 372 -12.75 -7.54 -6.68
N LEU A 373 -11.71 -6.72 -6.86
CA LEU A 373 -10.96 -6.06 -5.79
C LEU A 373 -11.77 -4.92 -5.15
N LEU A 374 -12.44 -4.11 -5.99
CA LEU A 374 -13.22 -2.95 -5.57
C LEU A 374 -14.68 -3.34 -5.29
N ALA A 375 -15.37 -2.57 -4.46
CA ALA A 375 -16.80 -2.79 -4.14
C ALA A 375 -17.75 -2.41 -5.30
N ILE A 376 -17.33 -2.60 -6.55
CA ILE A 376 -18.15 -2.34 -7.74
C ILE A 376 -19.35 -3.30 -7.75
N GLY A 377 -20.57 -2.76 -7.91
CA GLY A 377 -21.82 -3.52 -7.89
C GLY A 377 -22.27 -3.99 -6.49
N LEU A 378 -21.60 -3.52 -5.42
CA LEU A 378 -22.00 -3.82 -4.05
C LEU A 378 -23.24 -3.04 -3.59
N PRO A 379 -23.48 -1.79 -3.98
CA PRO A 379 -24.69 -1.05 -3.60
C PRO A 379 -25.98 -1.79 -3.97
N GLU A 380 -26.03 -2.42 -5.13
CA GLU A 380 -27.19 -3.21 -5.60
C GLU A 380 -27.38 -4.48 -4.76
N VAL A 381 -26.28 -5.11 -4.32
CA VAL A 381 -26.32 -6.25 -3.38
C VAL A 381 -26.85 -5.81 -2.03
N VAL A 382 -26.35 -4.69 -1.49
CA VAL A 382 -26.83 -4.11 -0.22
C VAL A 382 -28.32 -3.79 -0.29
N GLN A 383 -28.79 -3.21 -1.38
CA GLN A 383 -30.22 -2.90 -1.58
C GLN A 383 -31.09 -4.18 -1.56
N GLN A 384 -30.66 -5.27 -2.21
CA GLN A 384 -31.38 -6.53 -2.20
C GLN A 384 -31.38 -7.16 -0.80
N ILE A 385 -30.24 -7.11 -0.07
CA ILE A 385 -30.15 -7.59 1.31
C ILE A 385 -31.08 -6.78 2.23
N ASP A 386 -31.16 -5.45 2.03
CA ASP A 386 -32.06 -4.59 2.82
C ASP A 386 -33.55 -4.96 2.57
N GLY A 387 -33.92 -5.32 1.35
CA GLY A 387 -35.22 -5.87 1.05
C GLY A 387 -35.53 -7.15 1.83
N LEU A 388 -34.59 -8.10 1.85
CA LEU A 388 -34.71 -9.34 2.63
C LEU A 388 -34.74 -9.07 4.13
N ARG A 389 -33.95 -8.13 4.63
CA ARG A 389 -33.94 -7.69 6.03
C ARG A 389 -35.32 -7.21 6.46
N ARG A 390 -35.96 -6.33 5.69
CA ARG A 390 -37.31 -5.83 5.98
C ARG A 390 -38.35 -6.94 5.96
N ALA A 391 -38.26 -7.86 4.98
CA ALA A 391 -39.21 -8.96 4.83
C ALA A 391 -39.11 -10.01 5.98
N THR A 392 -37.93 -10.15 6.59
CA THR A 392 -37.68 -11.13 7.66
C THR A 392 -37.67 -10.52 9.06
N GLY A 393 -37.73 -9.18 9.21
CA GLY A 393 -37.57 -8.48 10.48
C GLY A 393 -36.14 -8.58 11.05
N ALA A 394 -35.14 -8.87 10.22
CA ALA A 394 -33.77 -9.00 10.67
C ALA A 394 -33.13 -7.60 10.94
N GLU A 395 -32.29 -7.52 11.97
CA GLU A 395 -31.57 -6.28 12.32
C GLU A 395 -30.06 -6.45 12.14
N THR A 396 -29.55 -7.64 12.28
CA THR A 396 -28.13 -7.98 12.27
C THR A 396 -27.75 -8.74 10.99
N LEU A 397 -26.59 -8.39 10.44
CA LEU A 397 -25.96 -9.10 9.32
C LEU A 397 -24.70 -9.81 9.83
N VAL A 398 -24.65 -11.12 9.68
CA VAL A 398 -23.50 -11.96 10.03
C VAL A 398 -22.68 -12.22 8.77
N THR A 399 -21.37 -12.09 8.87
CA THR A 399 -20.38 -12.34 7.81
C THR A 399 -19.28 -13.25 8.32
N THR A 400 -18.56 -13.96 7.45
CA THR A 400 -17.55 -14.95 7.84
C THR A 400 -16.13 -14.66 7.32
N ASP A 401 -15.95 -13.56 6.63
CA ASP A 401 -14.64 -13.13 6.13
C ASP A 401 -14.47 -11.61 6.26
N TYR A 402 -13.23 -11.17 6.46
CA TYR A 402 -12.90 -9.75 6.70
C TYR A 402 -13.30 -8.82 5.53
N ALA A 403 -13.28 -9.34 4.30
CA ALA A 403 -13.60 -8.56 3.10
C ALA A 403 -15.09 -8.22 3.05
N SER A 404 -15.97 -9.23 3.21
CA SER A 404 -17.41 -9.04 3.30
C SER A 404 -17.77 -8.22 4.54
N THR A 405 -17.15 -8.51 5.69
CA THR A 405 -17.32 -7.76 6.94
C THR A 405 -17.05 -6.27 6.73
N GLY A 406 -15.89 -5.93 6.16
CA GLY A 406 -15.50 -4.53 5.90
C GLY A 406 -16.46 -3.84 4.93
N TRP A 407 -16.76 -4.46 3.79
CA TRP A 407 -17.65 -3.87 2.80
C TRP A 407 -19.06 -3.62 3.33
N PHE A 408 -19.67 -4.62 3.98
CA PHE A 408 -21.03 -4.45 4.50
C PHE A 408 -21.06 -3.46 5.68
N ALA A 409 -20.01 -3.41 6.52
CA ALA A 409 -19.91 -2.41 7.56
C ALA A 409 -19.78 -0.98 7.02
N PHE A 410 -19.10 -0.79 5.89
CA PHE A 410 -18.89 0.54 5.30
C PHE A 410 -20.09 1.00 4.45
N TYR A 411 -20.66 0.11 3.63
CA TYR A 411 -21.67 0.48 2.63
C TYR A 411 -23.11 0.22 3.05
N SER A 412 -23.35 -0.35 4.25
CA SER A 412 -24.69 -0.63 4.72
C SER A 412 -24.97 -0.05 6.10
N PRO A 413 -26.25 0.19 6.45
CA PRO A 413 -26.63 0.69 7.77
C PRO A 413 -26.80 -0.44 8.81
N PHE A 414 -26.44 -1.68 8.49
CA PHE A 414 -26.70 -2.84 9.35
C PHE A 414 -25.71 -2.91 10.52
N THR A 415 -26.15 -3.51 11.63
CA THR A 415 -25.25 -4.02 12.66
C THR A 415 -24.53 -5.24 12.09
N ILE A 416 -23.21 -5.19 11.97
CA ILE A 416 -22.40 -6.27 11.41
C ILE A 416 -21.77 -7.09 12.51
N VAL A 417 -21.83 -8.42 12.38
CA VAL A 417 -21.13 -9.38 13.23
C VAL A 417 -20.23 -10.23 12.35
N SER A 418 -18.95 -10.30 12.68
CA SER A 418 -17.97 -11.20 12.06
C SER A 418 -17.91 -12.50 12.84
N PHE A 419 -18.03 -13.65 12.14
CA PHE A 419 -17.99 -14.98 12.69
C PHE A 419 -16.86 -15.81 12.04
N GLY A 420 -16.08 -16.51 12.86
CA GLY A 420 -15.08 -17.46 12.36
C GLY A 420 -13.68 -16.91 12.10
N GLU A 421 -13.50 -15.60 12.11
CA GLU A 421 -12.19 -14.93 12.03
C GLU A 421 -11.93 -14.04 13.25
N ASP A 422 -12.29 -14.50 14.44
CA ASP A 422 -12.20 -13.74 15.70
C ASP A 422 -10.78 -13.22 15.98
N TYR A 423 -9.77 -13.95 15.52
CA TYR A 423 -8.37 -13.56 15.64
C TYR A 423 -7.99 -12.26 14.91
N ARG A 424 -8.78 -11.87 13.88
CA ARG A 424 -8.59 -10.60 13.15
C ARG A 424 -9.11 -9.39 13.90
N TRP A 425 -9.95 -9.62 14.91
CA TRP A 425 -10.68 -8.60 15.64
C TRP A 425 -10.28 -8.52 17.13
N PRO A 426 -8.96 -8.50 17.47
CA PRO A 426 -8.51 -8.55 18.85
C PRO A 426 -8.93 -7.31 19.66
N ASN A 427 -9.17 -6.19 18.96
CA ASN A 427 -9.55 -4.92 19.56
C ASN A 427 -11.08 -4.67 19.56
N SER A 428 -11.88 -5.64 19.10
CA SER A 428 -13.34 -5.53 18.95
C SER A 428 -14.07 -6.35 20.01
N PRO A 429 -15.21 -5.85 20.54
CA PRO A 429 -15.99 -6.59 21.55
C PRO A 429 -16.61 -7.86 20.96
N ALA A 430 -16.89 -8.83 21.82
CA ALA A 430 -17.71 -9.98 21.45
C ALA A 430 -19.15 -9.51 21.15
N ALA A 431 -19.80 -10.13 20.17
CA ALA A 431 -21.22 -9.92 19.90
C ALA A 431 -22.03 -10.65 20.97
N ASP A 432 -22.69 -9.89 21.85
CA ASP A 432 -23.55 -10.47 22.87
C ASP A 432 -24.89 -10.94 22.30
N SER A 433 -25.69 -11.67 23.11
CA SER A 433 -27.00 -12.18 22.68
C SER A 433 -28.00 -11.06 22.36
N ALA A 434 -27.79 -9.84 22.81
CA ALA A 434 -28.70 -8.73 22.56
C ALA A 434 -28.77 -8.35 21.07
N VAL A 435 -27.68 -8.54 20.31
CA VAL A 435 -27.67 -8.27 18.86
C VAL A 435 -28.44 -9.32 18.05
N PHE A 436 -28.85 -10.43 18.66
CA PHE A 436 -29.60 -11.54 18.06
C PHE A 436 -31.02 -11.71 18.61
N ARG A 437 -31.57 -10.69 19.31
CA ARG A 437 -32.98 -10.73 19.77
C ARG A 437 -33.97 -10.79 18.64
N ALA A 438 -33.69 -10.10 17.53
CA ALA A 438 -34.38 -10.25 16.26
C ALA A 438 -33.69 -11.33 15.41
N PRO A 439 -34.37 -11.88 14.39
CA PRO A 439 -33.69 -12.69 13.38
C PRO A 439 -32.49 -11.98 12.79
N ALA A 440 -31.45 -12.73 12.40
CA ALA A 440 -30.29 -12.20 11.70
C ALA A 440 -30.23 -12.76 10.27
N LEU A 441 -29.56 -12.05 9.38
CA LEU A 441 -29.17 -12.57 8.07
C LEU A 441 -27.69 -12.95 8.09
N TYR A 442 -27.36 -14.08 7.51
CA TYR A 442 -25.99 -14.43 7.16
C TYR A 442 -25.77 -14.22 5.67
N VAL A 443 -24.68 -13.55 5.30
CA VAL A 443 -24.32 -13.30 3.92
C VAL A 443 -22.86 -13.65 3.68
N ALA A 444 -22.61 -14.49 2.69
CA ALA A 444 -21.25 -14.86 2.28
C ALA A 444 -21.14 -15.02 0.77
N GLU A 445 -19.96 -14.69 0.22
CA GLU A 445 -19.62 -15.10 -1.15
C GLU A 445 -19.57 -16.64 -1.22
N ASP A 446 -20.15 -17.27 -2.23
CA ASP A 446 -20.29 -18.74 -2.34
C ASP A 446 -19.00 -19.50 -2.01
N ARG A 447 -17.84 -19.00 -2.44
CA ARG A 447 -16.52 -19.62 -2.18
C ARG A 447 -16.06 -19.54 -0.72
N ARG A 448 -16.72 -18.72 0.11
CA ARG A 448 -16.41 -18.46 1.52
C ARG A 448 -17.57 -18.78 2.44
N ASP A 449 -18.56 -19.48 1.93
CA ASP A 449 -19.76 -19.83 2.67
C ASP A 449 -19.43 -20.83 3.79
N LEU A 450 -19.71 -20.46 5.02
CA LEU A 450 -19.53 -21.26 6.24
C LEU A 450 -20.84 -21.50 6.98
N HIS A 451 -22.00 -21.51 6.27
CA HIS A 451 -23.31 -21.66 6.89
C HIS A 451 -23.41 -22.89 7.81
N THR A 452 -22.74 -23.99 7.49
CA THR A 452 -22.72 -25.19 8.34
C THR A 452 -22.10 -24.95 9.71
N ARG A 453 -21.11 -24.06 9.83
CA ARG A 453 -20.51 -23.70 11.12
C ARG A 453 -21.43 -22.85 11.98
N LEU A 454 -22.36 -22.11 11.39
CA LEU A 454 -23.33 -21.29 12.13
C LEU A 454 -24.34 -22.11 12.91
N ALA A 455 -24.50 -23.39 12.59
CA ALA A 455 -25.32 -24.31 13.38
C ALA A 455 -24.84 -24.53 14.83
N SER A 456 -23.58 -24.18 15.14
CA SER A 456 -23.06 -24.13 16.50
C SER A 456 -23.63 -22.96 17.30
N CYS A 457 -23.97 -21.86 16.64
CA CYS A 457 -24.44 -20.62 17.26
C CYS A 457 -25.96 -20.42 17.17
N PHE A 458 -26.62 -21.03 16.16
CA PHE A 458 -28.04 -20.82 15.89
C PHE A 458 -28.77 -22.13 15.77
N GLU A 459 -30.04 -22.17 16.23
CA GLU A 459 -30.91 -23.34 16.11
C GLU A 459 -31.31 -23.57 14.65
N GLN A 460 -31.59 -22.49 13.93
CA GLN A 460 -32.02 -22.53 12.55
C GLN A 460 -31.12 -21.69 11.65
N VAL A 461 -30.64 -22.30 10.60
CA VAL A 461 -29.88 -21.71 9.49
C VAL A 461 -30.61 -22.08 8.22
N GLN A 462 -31.48 -21.20 7.71
CA GLN A 462 -32.37 -21.47 6.59
C GLN A 462 -31.90 -20.69 5.34
N PRO A 463 -31.71 -21.38 4.18
CA PRO A 463 -31.37 -20.66 2.95
C PRO A 463 -32.53 -19.76 2.55
N LEU A 464 -32.24 -18.52 2.18
CA LEU A 464 -33.26 -17.51 1.87
C LEU A 464 -33.18 -17.04 0.43
N ALA A 465 -31.99 -16.69 -0.04
CA ALA A 465 -31.77 -16.14 -1.38
C ALA A 465 -30.35 -16.37 -1.89
N ARG A 466 -30.16 -16.15 -3.18
CA ARG A 466 -28.87 -16.02 -3.82
C ARG A 466 -28.83 -14.68 -4.59
N ILE A 467 -27.81 -13.86 -4.38
CA ILE A 467 -27.69 -12.52 -4.94
C ILE A 467 -26.41 -12.43 -5.76
N ASP A 468 -26.53 -11.88 -6.97
CA ASP A 468 -25.41 -11.64 -7.85
C ASP A 468 -24.86 -10.22 -7.70
N ARG A 469 -23.56 -10.08 -7.44
CA ARG A 469 -22.86 -8.82 -7.63
C ARG A 469 -22.46 -8.70 -9.10
N ARG A 470 -22.89 -7.62 -9.75
CA ARG A 470 -22.75 -7.47 -11.20
C ARG A 470 -21.96 -6.21 -11.57
N ARG A 471 -21.24 -6.28 -12.68
CA ARG A 471 -20.69 -5.13 -13.39
C ARG A 471 -21.16 -5.17 -14.84
N LYS A 472 -21.84 -4.11 -15.32
CA LYS A 472 -22.39 -4.04 -16.68
C LYS A 472 -23.19 -5.29 -17.07
N GLY A 473 -24.04 -5.76 -16.16
CA GLY A 473 -24.90 -6.95 -16.38
C GLY A 473 -24.20 -8.32 -16.17
N VAL A 474 -22.86 -8.36 -16.13
CA VAL A 474 -22.11 -9.61 -15.91
C VAL A 474 -21.91 -9.86 -14.42
N ALA A 475 -22.28 -11.06 -13.93
CA ALA A 475 -22.04 -11.47 -12.56
C ALA A 475 -20.54 -11.66 -12.31
N ILE A 476 -20.01 -10.95 -11.30
CA ILE A 476 -18.59 -11.00 -10.87
C ILE A 476 -18.41 -11.78 -9.57
N ALA A 477 -19.46 -11.86 -8.74
CA ALA A 477 -19.52 -12.70 -7.54
C ALA A 477 -20.95 -13.11 -7.26
N HIS A 478 -21.11 -14.19 -6.50
CA HIS A 478 -22.41 -14.71 -6.03
C HIS A 478 -22.39 -14.76 -4.51
N TYR A 479 -23.47 -14.27 -3.87
CA TYR A 479 -23.65 -14.28 -2.43
C TYR A 479 -24.82 -15.20 -2.07
N ALA A 480 -24.58 -16.13 -1.15
CA ALA A 480 -25.62 -16.88 -0.49
C ALA A 480 -26.14 -16.09 0.71
N VAL A 481 -27.46 -16.08 0.90
CA VAL A 481 -28.11 -15.41 2.03
C VAL A 481 -28.94 -16.43 2.80
N TYR A 482 -28.75 -16.48 4.11
CA TYR A 482 -29.47 -17.35 5.02
C TYR A 482 -30.16 -16.53 6.12
N ARG A 483 -31.33 -17.00 6.57
CA ARG A 483 -31.96 -16.50 7.78
C ARG A 483 -31.45 -17.29 8.98
N LEU A 484 -31.08 -16.58 10.05
CA LEU A 484 -30.62 -17.14 11.30
C LEU A 484 -31.65 -16.84 12.39
N SER A 485 -32.00 -17.86 13.21
CA SER A 485 -32.87 -17.69 14.37
C SER A 485 -32.53 -18.68 15.50
N GLY A 486 -32.95 -18.34 16.74
CA GLY A 486 -32.70 -19.14 17.92
C GLY A 486 -31.19 -19.16 18.29
N PRO A 487 -30.64 -18.05 18.84
CA PRO A 487 -29.26 -18.04 19.29
C PRO A 487 -29.05 -19.03 20.45
N LYS A 488 -28.06 -19.92 20.33
CA LYS A 488 -27.72 -20.97 21.28
C LYS A 488 -26.72 -20.51 22.34
N LEU A 489 -25.88 -19.54 21.99
CA LEU A 489 -24.76 -19.10 22.82
C LEU A 489 -24.99 -17.68 23.30
N PRO A 490 -24.48 -17.30 24.51
CA PRO A 490 -24.55 -15.94 25.02
C PRO A 490 -23.76 -14.95 24.17
N ALA A 491 -22.78 -15.39 23.41
CA ALA A 491 -22.02 -14.58 22.45
C ALA A 491 -21.62 -15.45 21.24
N CYS A 492 -21.71 -14.89 20.03
CA CYS A 492 -21.31 -15.56 18.80
C CYS A 492 -20.73 -14.56 17.82
N GLY A 493 -19.40 -14.59 17.64
CA GLY A 493 -18.65 -13.67 16.79
C GLY A 493 -18.20 -12.38 17.46
N ARG A 494 -17.70 -11.44 16.66
CA ARG A 494 -17.17 -10.13 17.07
C ARG A 494 -17.91 -9.00 16.37
N MET A 495 -18.03 -7.87 17.06
CA MET A 495 -18.54 -6.61 16.49
C MET A 495 -17.34 -5.78 16.02
N PRO A 496 -17.02 -5.77 14.72
CA PRO A 496 -15.82 -5.14 14.18
C PRO A 496 -15.90 -3.60 14.14
#